data_c511f2f515468f47d65f200dc35fe91a
#
_entry.id   c511f2f515468f47d65f200dc35fe91a
#
_cell.length_a   1.000
_cell.length_b   1.000
_cell.length_c   1.000
_cell.angle_alpha   90.00
_cell.angle_beta   90.00
_cell.angle_gamma   90.00
#
_symmetry.space_group_name_H-M   'P 1'
#
loop_
_entity.id
_entity.type
_entity.pdbx_description
1 polymer ?
#
loop_
_entity_poly.entity_id
_entity_poly.type
_entity_poly.pdbx_seq_one_letter_code
_entity_poly.pdbx_strand_id
1 'polypeptide(L)'
;NYQNGGIFLPQQTNPTAGSASKPCVFTVLGGDRRQSCLAQQLAVKGHAVSIVGFEKQPTPVLGVKAASRSILSDTDVLILPLPVSVDGRTVNAPFSDEVFPLDAVFFALKPGAMVFGGRIDGTVSQAAQNCRCQIRDYYLREELMVKNAIPTAEGALQIAMEETAITIHQSRCLVLGFGRVARAVAALFHAAGAKVTVAARRYSDFAWMESLGY
;
A
#
# COMPACT_ATOMS: atom_id res chain seq x y z
N ASN A 1 -7.20 42.92 -1.17
CA ASN A 1 -5.90 42.56 -1.76
C ASN A 1 -5.35 41.32 -1.06
N TYR A 2 -5.75 40.16 -1.50
CA TYR A 2 -5.10 38.88 -1.13
C TYR A 2 -4.09 38.56 -2.22
N GLN A 3 -2.80 38.71 -1.90
CA GLN A 3 -1.71 38.29 -2.78
C GLN A 3 -1.42 36.80 -2.62
N ASN A 4 -1.30 36.14 -3.75
CA ASN A 4 -0.96 34.77 -4.02
C ASN A 4 0.14 34.16 -3.12
N GLY A 5 -0.21 33.20 -2.29
CA GLY A 5 0.72 32.26 -1.69
C GLY A 5 1.15 31.23 -2.74
N GLY A 6 2.30 31.46 -3.36
CA GLY A 6 2.88 30.48 -4.29
C GLY A 6 3.25 29.20 -3.57
N ILE A 7 2.72 28.07 -4.03
CA ILE A 7 3.15 26.73 -3.61
C ILE A 7 4.55 26.51 -4.19
N PHE A 8 5.56 26.49 -3.32
CA PHE A 8 6.91 26.09 -3.69
C PHE A 8 6.90 24.57 -3.95
N LEU A 9 6.81 24.20 -5.22
CA LEU A 9 7.13 22.83 -5.64
C LEU A 9 8.67 22.73 -5.72
N PRO A 10 9.32 21.79 -5.02
CA PRO A 10 10.74 21.58 -5.22
C PRO A 10 10.99 21.19 -6.68
N GLN A 11 11.84 21.96 -7.36
CA GLN A 11 12.29 21.63 -8.70
C GLN A 11 12.93 20.24 -8.68
N GLN A 12 12.37 19.31 -9.42
CA GLN A 12 13.02 18.03 -9.70
C GLN A 12 14.29 18.36 -10.53
N THR A 13 15.45 18.25 -9.89
CA THR A 13 16.72 18.22 -10.59
C THR A 13 16.73 16.96 -11.45
N ASN A 14 16.67 17.11 -12.76
CA ASN A 14 16.92 16.03 -13.69
C ASN A 14 18.30 15.43 -13.37
N PRO A 15 18.40 14.12 -13.12
CA PRO A 15 19.72 13.51 -13.03
C PRO A 15 20.38 13.61 -14.40
N THR A 16 21.55 14.22 -14.45
CA THR A 16 22.45 14.25 -15.60
C THR A 16 22.58 12.87 -16.22
N ALA A 17 22.42 12.80 -17.53
CA ALA A 17 22.65 11.62 -18.34
C ALA A 17 24.13 11.17 -18.17
N GLY A 18 24.31 10.09 -17.41
CA GLY A 18 25.61 9.50 -17.17
C GLY A 18 25.48 7.99 -16.96
N SER A 19 26.03 7.22 -17.90
CA SER A 19 26.10 5.77 -17.99
C SER A 19 24.75 5.06 -18.13
N ALA A 20 24.52 4.36 -19.22
CA ALA A 20 23.42 3.44 -19.43
C ALA A 20 23.56 2.27 -18.44
N SER A 21 23.05 2.44 -17.22
CA SER A 21 22.89 1.35 -16.28
C SER A 21 21.87 0.38 -16.89
N LYS A 22 22.21 -0.91 -16.86
CA LYS A 22 21.29 -1.98 -17.29
C LYS A 22 19.91 -1.73 -16.67
N PRO A 23 18.81 -1.74 -17.45
CA PRO A 23 17.49 -1.47 -16.92
C PRO A 23 17.18 -2.44 -15.79
N CYS A 24 16.74 -1.90 -14.65
CA CYS A 24 16.41 -2.65 -13.44
C CYS A 24 15.16 -3.49 -13.71
N VAL A 25 15.21 -4.78 -13.43
CA VAL A 25 14.11 -5.72 -13.62
C VAL A 25 13.28 -5.76 -12.36
N PHE A 26 12.05 -5.27 -12.45
CA PHE A 26 11.07 -5.32 -11.36
C PHE A 26 10.17 -6.53 -11.51
N THR A 27 9.91 -7.22 -10.40
CA THR A 27 8.87 -8.25 -10.32
C THR A 27 7.90 -7.91 -9.20
N VAL A 28 6.62 -7.85 -9.52
CA VAL A 28 5.53 -7.73 -8.54
C VAL A 28 4.90 -9.12 -8.39
N LEU A 29 5.00 -9.71 -7.20
CA LEU A 29 4.51 -11.05 -6.92
C LEU A 29 3.37 -11.00 -5.92
N GLY A 30 2.20 -11.48 -6.33
CA GLY A 30 1.01 -11.55 -5.51
C GLY A 30 0.38 -10.19 -5.19
N GLY A 31 -0.61 -10.23 -4.32
CA GLY A 31 -1.38 -9.07 -3.91
C GLY A 31 -2.66 -8.86 -4.71
N ASP A 32 -3.26 -7.71 -4.51
CA ASP A 32 -4.53 -7.32 -5.11
C ASP A 32 -4.34 -6.23 -6.20
N ARG A 33 -5.43 -5.53 -6.55
CA ARG A 33 -5.42 -4.47 -7.57
C ARG A 33 -4.44 -3.33 -7.26
N ARG A 34 -4.04 -3.12 -6.00
CA ARG A 34 -3.04 -2.11 -5.63
C ARG A 34 -1.68 -2.46 -6.20
N GLN A 35 -1.30 -3.74 -6.15
CA GLN A 35 -0.03 -4.22 -6.69
C GLN A 35 -0.02 -4.22 -8.21
N SER A 36 -1.12 -4.59 -8.87
CA SER A 36 -1.21 -4.50 -10.33
C SER A 36 -1.18 -3.05 -10.83
N CYS A 37 -1.83 -2.13 -10.10
CA CYS A 37 -1.73 -0.70 -10.38
C CYS A 37 -0.30 -0.18 -10.22
N LEU A 38 0.41 -0.58 -9.15
CA LEU A 38 1.81 -0.23 -8.94
C LEU A 38 2.70 -0.74 -10.08
N ALA A 39 2.50 -2.00 -10.51
CA ALA A 39 3.23 -2.58 -11.63
C ALA A 39 3.04 -1.75 -12.91
N GLN A 40 1.81 -1.36 -13.21
CA GLN A 40 1.49 -0.49 -14.34
C GLN A 40 2.17 0.88 -14.24
N GLN A 41 2.14 1.51 -13.06
CA GLN A 41 2.80 2.80 -12.85
C GLN A 41 4.32 2.73 -13.03
N LEU A 42 4.95 1.63 -12.61
CA LEU A 42 6.37 1.39 -12.83
C LEU A 42 6.68 1.21 -14.32
N ALA A 43 5.83 0.47 -15.05
CA ALA A 43 5.99 0.29 -16.50
C ALA A 43 5.83 1.61 -17.27
N VAL A 44 4.85 2.45 -16.89
CA VAL A 44 4.67 3.80 -17.48
C VAL A 44 5.90 4.69 -17.25
N LYS A 45 6.62 4.49 -16.14
CA LYS A 45 7.89 5.19 -15.86
C LYS A 45 9.10 4.63 -16.62
N GLY A 46 8.89 3.63 -17.48
CA GLY A 46 9.94 3.06 -18.32
C GLY A 46 10.73 1.91 -17.69
N HIS A 47 10.28 1.35 -16.58
CA HIS A 47 10.93 0.18 -15.98
C HIS A 47 10.48 -1.12 -16.65
N ALA A 48 11.39 -2.11 -16.71
CA ALA A 48 11.05 -3.48 -17.09
C ALA A 48 10.31 -4.16 -15.94
N VAL A 49 9.00 -4.41 -16.10
CA VAL A 49 8.15 -4.91 -15.03
C VAL A 49 7.49 -6.23 -15.42
N SER A 50 7.58 -7.22 -14.55
CA SER A 50 6.86 -8.49 -14.63
C SER A 50 5.91 -8.64 -13.45
N ILE A 51 4.78 -9.32 -13.67
CA ILE A 51 3.83 -9.71 -12.61
C ILE A 51 3.73 -11.23 -12.53
N VAL A 52 3.60 -11.75 -11.31
CA VAL A 52 3.48 -13.18 -11.00
C VAL A 52 2.32 -13.37 -10.01
N GLY A 53 1.47 -14.36 -10.24
CA GLY A 53 0.34 -14.65 -9.36
C GLY A 53 -0.87 -13.74 -9.58
N PHE A 54 -1.18 -13.38 -10.83
CA PHE A 54 -2.31 -12.54 -11.22
C PHE A 54 -3.20 -13.19 -12.29
N GLU A 55 -3.14 -14.51 -12.44
CA GLU A 55 -3.81 -15.25 -13.51
C GLU A 55 -5.34 -15.10 -13.46
N LYS A 56 -5.91 -14.92 -12.27
CA LYS A 56 -7.34 -14.71 -12.03
C LYS A 56 -7.79 -13.25 -12.07
N GLN A 57 -6.86 -12.31 -12.30
CA GLN A 57 -7.26 -10.91 -12.38
C GLN A 57 -8.12 -10.67 -13.62
N PRO A 58 -9.34 -10.10 -13.47
CA PRO A 58 -10.30 -9.96 -14.58
C PRO A 58 -9.81 -9.08 -15.73
N THR A 59 -8.93 -8.12 -15.42
CA THR A 59 -8.43 -7.14 -16.40
C THR A 59 -6.92 -7.26 -16.53
N PRO A 60 -6.38 -7.45 -17.73
CA PRO A 60 -4.93 -7.44 -17.97
C PRO A 60 -4.27 -6.13 -17.52
N VAL A 61 -3.04 -6.22 -17.02
CA VAL A 61 -2.24 -5.04 -16.64
C VAL A 61 -1.47 -4.55 -17.86
N LEU A 62 -1.83 -3.39 -18.39
CA LEU A 62 -1.22 -2.84 -19.59
C LEU A 62 0.25 -2.47 -19.36
N GLY A 63 1.09 -2.78 -20.35
CA GLY A 63 2.52 -2.47 -20.32
C GLY A 63 3.35 -3.34 -19.35
N VAL A 64 2.77 -4.38 -18.76
CA VAL A 64 3.41 -5.28 -17.82
C VAL A 64 3.41 -6.70 -18.37
N LYS A 65 4.52 -7.42 -18.21
CA LYS A 65 4.65 -8.80 -18.67
C LYS A 65 4.15 -9.78 -17.58
N ALA A 66 3.18 -10.61 -17.92
CA ALA A 66 2.85 -11.77 -17.09
C ALA A 66 3.99 -12.79 -17.17
N ALA A 67 4.43 -13.30 -16.04
CA ALA A 67 5.54 -14.24 -15.95
C ALA A 67 5.25 -15.32 -14.91
N SER A 68 5.94 -16.46 -15.04
CA SER A 68 5.96 -17.49 -14.00
C SER A 68 6.99 -17.15 -12.92
N ARG A 69 6.97 -17.88 -11.81
CA ARG A 69 7.93 -17.67 -10.70
C ARG A 69 9.40 -17.83 -11.09
N SER A 70 9.70 -18.47 -12.24
CA SER A 70 11.09 -18.60 -12.72
C SER A 70 11.78 -17.26 -12.99
N ILE A 71 11.01 -16.17 -13.19
CA ILE A 71 11.56 -14.82 -13.36
C ILE A 71 12.30 -14.29 -12.11
N LEU A 72 12.06 -14.90 -10.94
CA LEU A 72 12.69 -14.46 -9.69
C LEU A 72 14.20 -14.51 -9.72
N SER A 73 14.79 -15.47 -10.47
CA SER A 73 16.25 -15.58 -10.65
C SER A 73 16.87 -14.40 -11.41
N ASP A 74 16.07 -13.67 -12.19
CA ASP A 74 16.51 -12.51 -12.97
C ASP A 74 16.09 -11.17 -12.34
N THR A 75 15.33 -11.23 -11.25
CA THR A 75 14.73 -10.06 -10.59
C THR A 75 15.77 -9.24 -9.84
N ASP A 76 15.83 -7.93 -10.11
CA ASP A 76 16.63 -6.97 -9.33
C ASP A 76 15.84 -6.43 -8.13
N VAL A 77 14.55 -6.19 -8.32
CA VAL A 77 13.66 -5.66 -7.29
C VAL A 77 12.39 -6.48 -7.24
N LEU A 78 12.18 -7.16 -6.12
CA LEU A 78 10.93 -7.88 -5.83
C LEU A 78 10.02 -7.01 -4.97
N ILE A 79 8.78 -6.85 -5.42
CA ILE A 79 7.72 -6.16 -4.65
C ILE A 79 6.66 -7.17 -4.25
N LEU A 80 6.51 -7.34 -2.95
CA LEU A 80 5.53 -8.20 -2.30
C LEU A 80 4.30 -7.39 -1.83
N PRO A 81 3.16 -8.02 -1.57
CA PRO A 81 1.91 -7.34 -1.21
C PRO A 81 1.89 -6.73 0.20
N LEU A 82 0.75 -6.14 0.53
CA LEU A 82 0.37 -5.63 1.84
C LEU A 82 -0.96 -6.29 2.28
N PRO A 83 -0.95 -7.21 3.25
CA PRO A 83 0.23 -7.78 3.91
C PRO A 83 1.01 -8.72 2.99
N VAL A 84 2.30 -8.94 3.28
CA VAL A 84 3.12 -9.91 2.55
C VAL A 84 2.52 -11.30 2.64
N SER A 85 2.10 -11.69 3.82
CA SER A 85 1.50 -13.00 4.12
C SER A 85 0.30 -12.82 5.04
N VAL A 86 -0.65 -13.73 4.96
CA VAL A 86 -1.81 -13.83 5.87
C VAL A 86 -1.62 -14.99 6.84
N ASP A 87 -0.97 -16.06 6.39
CA ASP A 87 -0.75 -17.31 7.15
C ASP A 87 0.67 -17.43 7.75
N GLY A 88 1.54 -16.46 7.48
CA GLY A 88 2.95 -16.46 7.88
C GLY A 88 3.83 -17.45 7.11
N ARG A 89 3.32 -18.11 6.08
CA ARG A 89 4.01 -19.18 5.32
C ARG A 89 4.09 -18.90 3.82
N THR A 90 3.03 -18.33 3.28
CA THR A 90 2.88 -18.10 1.84
C THR A 90 2.67 -16.63 1.53
N VAL A 91 3.08 -16.21 0.34
CA VAL A 91 2.78 -14.86 -0.16
C VAL A 91 1.28 -14.72 -0.39
N ASN A 92 0.70 -13.62 0.06
CA ASN A 92 -0.70 -13.30 -0.16
C ASN A 92 -0.97 -13.03 -1.66
N ALA A 93 -1.51 -14.00 -2.38
CA ALA A 93 -1.74 -13.94 -3.83
C ALA A 93 -3.19 -14.34 -4.18
N PRO A 94 -4.20 -13.50 -3.85
CA PRO A 94 -5.61 -13.85 -4.03
C PRO A 94 -6.04 -14.02 -5.51
N PHE A 95 -5.24 -13.53 -6.45
CA PHE A 95 -5.49 -13.68 -7.89
C PHE A 95 -4.73 -14.85 -8.53
N SER A 96 -4.19 -15.78 -7.73
CA SER A 96 -3.50 -16.97 -8.22
C SER A 96 -4.07 -18.27 -7.66
N ASP A 97 -3.96 -19.34 -8.43
CA ASP A 97 -4.11 -20.71 -7.93
C ASP A 97 -2.78 -21.30 -7.45
N GLU A 98 -1.67 -20.71 -7.90
CA GLU A 98 -0.35 -21.11 -7.44
C GLU A 98 -0.09 -20.60 -6.02
N VAL A 99 0.48 -21.49 -5.21
CA VAL A 99 0.93 -21.15 -3.85
C VAL A 99 2.41 -20.77 -3.90
N PHE A 100 2.77 -19.67 -3.26
CA PHE A 100 4.13 -19.14 -3.23
C PHE A 100 4.69 -19.19 -1.79
N PRO A 101 5.33 -20.31 -1.38
CA PRO A 101 5.98 -20.40 -0.07
C PRO A 101 7.07 -19.34 0.05
N LEU A 102 7.11 -18.63 1.19
CA LEU A 102 8.04 -17.52 1.42
C LEU A 102 9.50 -17.94 1.24
N ASP A 103 9.89 -19.08 1.82
CA ASP A 103 11.26 -19.59 1.71
C ASP A 103 11.64 -19.87 0.25
N ALA A 104 10.73 -20.47 -0.53
CA ALA A 104 10.96 -20.77 -1.94
C ALA A 104 11.08 -19.49 -2.79
N VAL A 105 10.28 -18.47 -2.48
CA VAL A 105 10.34 -17.15 -3.14
C VAL A 105 11.67 -16.48 -2.85
N PHE A 106 12.09 -16.39 -1.58
CA PHE A 106 13.34 -15.76 -1.22
C PHE A 106 14.57 -16.52 -1.70
N PHE A 107 14.53 -17.85 -1.68
CA PHE A 107 15.62 -18.70 -2.17
C PHE A 107 15.82 -18.58 -3.69
N ALA A 108 14.74 -18.35 -4.44
CA ALA A 108 14.79 -18.21 -5.91
C ALA A 108 15.39 -16.89 -6.39
N LEU A 109 15.55 -15.91 -5.51
CA LEU A 109 16.10 -14.60 -5.87
C LEU A 109 17.59 -14.66 -6.12
N LYS A 110 18.07 -13.90 -7.09
CA LYS A 110 19.51 -13.72 -7.29
C LYS A 110 20.16 -12.98 -6.12
N PRO A 111 21.44 -13.22 -5.85
CA PRO A 111 22.18 -12.46 -4.82
C PRO A 111 22.11 -10.96 -5.08
N GLY A 112 21.83 -10.20 -4.02
CA GLY A 112 21.75 -8.73 -4.09
C GLY A 112 20.41 -8.17 -4.58
N ALA A 113 19.42 -9.01 -4.85
CA ALA A 113 18.05 -8.54 -5.16
C ALA A 113 17.49 -7.75 -3.96
N MET A 114 16.85 -6.62 -4.25
CA MET A 114 16.14 -5.83 -3.24
C MET A 114 14.72 -6.33 -3.08
N VAL A 115 14.27 -6.55 -1.86
CA VAL A 115 12.92 -7.00 -1.57
C VAL A 115 12.15 -5.95 -0.78
N PHE A 116 10.96 -5.62 -1.24
CA PHE A 116 10.04 -4.72 -0.57
C PHE A 116 8.73 -5.44 -0.29
N GLY A 117 8.18 -5.31 0.91
CA GLY A 117 6.89 -5.84 1.29
C GLY A 117 6.16 -4.88 2.20
N GLY A 118 4.89 -5.11 2.44
CA GLY A 118 4.12 -4.30 3.39
C GLY A 118 3.63 -5.13 4.57
N ARG A 119 3.71 -4.57 5.78
CA ARG A 119 3.33 -5.23 7.03
C ARG A 119 4.09 -6.54 7.23
N ILE A 120 5.39 -6.42 7.32
CA ILE A 120 6.31 -7.54 7.55
C ILE A 120 6.26 -7.92 9.04
N ASP A 121 5.81 -9.13 9.32
CA ASP A 121 5.83 -9.69 10.67
C ASP A 121 7.11 -10.49 10.95
N GLY A 122 7.21 -11.05 12.16
CA GLY A 122 8.37 -11.83 12.59
C GLY A 122 8.60 -13.08 11.74
N THR A 123 7.55 -13.72 11.24
CA THR A 123 7.66 -14.95 10.43
C THR A 123 8.21 -14.65 9.04
N VAL A 124 7.69 -13.61 8.38
CA VAL A 124 8.20 -13.13 7.09
C VAL A 124 9.65 -12.66 7.21
N SER A 125 9.97 -11.92 8.28
CA SER A 125 11.34 -11.46 8.55
C SER A 125 12.31 -12.63 8.74
N GLN A 126 11.89 -13.67 9.48
CA GLN A 126 12.71 -14.87 9.71
C GLN A 126 12.93 -15.66 8.42
N ALA A 127 11.89 -15.85 7.59
CA ALA A 127 12.02 -16.52 6.30
C ALA A 127 13.01 -15.80 5.38
N ALA A 128 12.95 -14.47 5.33
CA ALA A 128 13.90 -13.66 4.55
C ALA A 128 15.33 -13.81 5.09
N GLN A 129 15.53 -13.78 6.41
CA GLN A 129 16.85 -13.96 7.05
C GLN A 129 17.44 -15.33 6.77
N ASN A 130 16.66 -16.40 6.85
CA ASN A 130 17.09 -17.77 6.56
C ASN A 130 17.64 -17.90 5.13
N CYS A 131 17.07 -17.14 4.19
CA CYS A 131 17.54 -17.08 2.80
C CYS A 131 18.56 -15.97 2.53
N ARG A 132 19.05 -15.26 3.57
CA ARG A 132 19.97 -14.10 3.47
C ARG A 132 19.42 -12.96 2.59
N CYS A 133 18.10 -12.83 2.50
CA CYS A 133 17.45 -11.74 1.81
C CYS A 133 17.21 -10.56 2.74
N GLN A 134 17.51 -9.35 2.25
CA GLN A 134 17.14 -8.12 2.95
C GLN A 134 15.78 -7.65 2.46
N ILE A 135 14.78 -7.72 3.34
CA ILE A 135 13.45 -7.21 3.05
C ILE A 135 13.21 -5.89 3.78
N ARG A 136 12.57 -4.94 3.09
CA ARG A 136 12.22 -3.61 3.63
C ARG A 136 10.71 -3.45 3.65
N ASP A 137 10.18 -3.01 4.80
CA ASP A 137 8.75 -2.74 4.96
C ASP A 137 8.42 -1.33 4.48
N TYR A 138 7.75 -1.22 3.31
CA TYR A 138 7.29 0.06 2.81
C TYR A 138 6.07 0.61 3.59
N TYR A 139 5.38 -0.24 4.35
CA TYR A 139 4.23 0.19 5.15
C TYR A 139 4.61 0.90 6.44
N LEU A 140 5.90 0.89 6.83
CA LEU A 140 6.41 1.71 7.94
C LEU A 140 6.54 3.20 7.58
N ARG A 141 6.37 3.57 6.32
CA ARG A 141 6.42 4.96 5.88
C ARG A 141 5.15 5.69 6.30
N GLU A 142 5.32 6.72 7.15
CA GLU A 142 4.20 7.49 7.71
C GLU A 142 3.32 8.12 6.63
N GLU A 143 3.94 8.68 5.58
CA GLU A 143 3.23 9.30 4.47
C GLU A 143 2.35 8.32 3.69
N LEU A 144 2.78 7.04 3.58
CA LEU A 144 1.97 6.00 2.98
C LEU A 144 0.79 5.64 3.88
N MET A 145 1.03 5.49 5.20
CA MET A 145 -0.03 5.17 6.16
C MET A 145 -1.10 6.26 6.22
N VAL A 146 -0.68 7.53 6.20
CA VAL A 146 -1.61 8.67 6.18
C VAL A 146 -2.43 8.68 4.89
N LYS A 147 -1.79 8.52 3.73
CA LYS A 147 -2.49 8.48 2.43
C LYS A 147 -3.42 7.26 2.31
N ASN A 148 -3.02 6.11 2.85
CA ASN A 148 -3.85 4.90 2.82
C ASN A 148 -5.06 4.99 3.77
N ALA A 149 -5.04 5.89 4.75
CA ALA A 149 -6.19 6.14 5.62
C ALA A 149 -7.38 6.76 4.86
N ILE A 150 -7.13 7.50 3.78
CA ILE A 150 -8.19 8.16 2.98
C ILE A 150 -9.11 7.14 2.31
N PRO A 151 -8.62 6.22 1.44
CA PRO A 151 -9.49 5.22 0.83
C PRO A 151 -10.09 4.24 1.85
N THR A 152 -9.44 4.05 3.00
CA THR A 152 -10.01 3.27 4.10
C THR A 152 -11.23 3.98 4.71
N ALA A 153 -11.18 5.29 4.85
CA ALA A 153 -12.30 6.09 5.33
C ALA A 153 -13.47 6.11 4.32
N GLU A 154 -13.16 6.19 3.02
CA GLU A 154 -14.16 6.08 1.94
C GLU A 154 -14.86 4.73 1.97
N GLY A 155 -14.11 3.64 2.12
CA GLY A 155 -14.69 2.30 2.29
C GLY A 155 -15.56 2.18 3.54
N ALA A 156 -15.18 2.81 4.66
CA ALA A 156 -16.01 2.85 5.86
C ALA A 156 -17.32 3.62 5.64
N LEU A 157 -17.27 4.72 4.89
CA LEU A 157 -18.48 5.48 4.53
C LEU A 157 -19.38 4.65 3.60
N GLN A 158 -18.81 3.97 2.60
CA GLN A 158 -19.57 3.08 1.71
C GLN A 158 -20.30 2.00 2.51
N ILE A 159 -19.62 1.29 3.40
CA ILE A 159 -20.21 0.27 4.27
C ILE A 159 -21.32 0.86 5.14
N ALA A 160 -21.10 2.04 5.73
CA ALA A 160 -22.11 2.69 6.54
C ALA A 160 -23.39 3.03 5.75
N MET A 161 -23.24 3.47 4.50
CA MET A 161 -24.37 3.76 3.60
C MET A 161 -25.10 2.49 3.15
N GLU A 162 -24.39 1.39 2.95
CA GLU A 162 -24.95 0.11 2.53
C GLU A 162 -25.66 -0.63 3.69
N GLU A 163 -25.09 -0.58 4.89
CA GLU A 163 -25.54 -1.38 6.05
C GLU A 163 -26.55 -0.64 6.94
N THR A 164 -26.82 0.65 6.70
CA THR A 164 -27.77 1.40 7.51
C THR A 164 -28.95 1.90 6.69
N ALA A 165 -30.15 1.84 7.27
CA ALA A 165 -31.38 2.31 6.63
C ALA A 165 -31.62 3.83 6.78
N ILE A 166 -30.59 4.58 7.21
CA ILE A 166 -30.66 6.03 7.44
C ILE A 166 -29.63 6.76 6.59
N THR A 167 -29.86 8.05 6.34
CA THR A 167 -28.86 8.90 5.70
C THR A 167 -27.70 9.20 6.67
N ILE A 168 -26.52 9.37 6.13
CA ILE A 168 -25.35 9.81 6.91
C ILE A 168 -25.55 11.24 7.43
N HIS A 169 -26.18 12.09 6.63
CA HIS A 169 -26.50 13.47 7.03
C HIS A 169 -27.37 13.49 8.29
N GLN A 170 -26.94 14.24 9.30
CA GLN A 170 -27.51 14.35 10.66
C GLN A 170 -27.55 13.05 11.47
N SER A 171 -26.99 11.95 10.99
CA SER A 171 -26.82 10.73 11.78
C SER A 171 -25.86 10.97 12.95
N ARG A 172 -25.99 10.16 14.00
CA ARG A 172 -25.04 10.15 15.13
C ARG A 172 -23.96 9.13 14.84
N CYS A 173 -22.70 9.58 14.72
CA CYS A 173 -21.56 8.71 14.43
C CYS A 173 -20.59 8.75 15.62
N LEU A 174 -20.24 7.57 16.15
CA LEU A 174 -19.19 7.42 17.16
C LEU A 174 -17.96 6.77 16.53
N VAL A 175 -16.83 7.47 16.57
CA VAL A 175 -15.54 6.97 16.12
C VAL A 175 -14.69 6.60 17.32
N LEU A 176 -14.29 5.33 17.42
CA LEU A 176 -13.47 4.82 18.52
C LEU A 176 -11.97 4.87 18.15
N GLY A 177 -11.22 5.74 18.82
CA GLY A 177 -9.81 6.01 18.57
C GLY A 177 -9.57 7.32 17.81
N PHE A 178 -8.30 7.78 17.78
CA PHE A 178 -7.91 9.00 17.07
C PHE A 178 -6.58 8.80 16.30
N GLY A 179 -6.42 7.61 15.74
CA GLY A 179 -5.31 7.32 14.82
C GLY A 179 -5.57 7.86 13.41
N ARG A 180 -4.68 7.55 12.47
CA ARG A 180 -4.74 8.04 11.07
C ARG A 180 -6.08 7.76 10.39
N VAL A 181 -6.56 6.50 10.47
CA VAL A 181 -7.85 6.09 9.89
C VAL A 181 -9.01 6.79 10.60
N ALA A 182 -9.01 6.80 11.94
CA ALA A 182 -10.08 7.44 12.70
C ALA A 182 -10.21 8.94 12.40
N ARG A 183 -9.10 9.65 12.21
CA ARG A 183 -9.08 11.06 11.80
C ARG A 183 -9.70 11.24 10.41
N ALA A 184 -9.32 10.38 9.45
CA ALA A 184 -9.87 10.44 8.09
C ALA A 184 -11.37 10.11 8.09
N VAL A 185 -11.81 9.09 8.83
CA VAL A 185 -13.24 8.73 8.99
C VAL A 185 -14.02 9.87 9.64
N ALA A 186 -13.53 10.42 10.76
CA ALA A 186 -14.23 11.51 11.46
C ALA A 186 -14.40 12.72 10.53
N ALA A 187 -13.34 13.12 9.82
CA ALA A 187 -13.41 14.24 8.88
C ALA A 187 -14.41 13.99 7.73
N LEU A 188 -14.39 12.77 7.15
CA LEU A 188 -15.27 12.42 6.04
C LEU A 188 -16.74 12.36 6.46
N PHE A 189 -17.05 11.74 7.59
CA PHE A 189 -18.43 11.67 8.10
C PHE A 189 -18.94 13.06 8.54
N HIS A 190 -18.08 13.87 9.14
CA HIS A 190 -18.41 15.26 9.47
C HIS A 190 -18.74 16.08 8.22
N ALA A 191 -17.92 15.97 7.16
CA ALA A 191 -18.15 16.61 5.87
C ALA A 191 -19.45 16.13 5.19
N ALA A 192 -19.85 14.86 5.41
CA ALA A 192 -21.15 14.33 4.97
C ALA A 192 -22.32 14.80 5.84
N GLY A 193 -22.07 15.64 6.85
CA GLY A 193 -23.11 16.24 7.71
C GLY A 193 -23.53 15.37 8.90
N ALA A 194 -22.78 14.34 9.26
CA ALA A 194 -23.00 13.57 10.48
C ALA A 194 -22.65 14.36 11.74
N LYS A 195 -23.30 14.05 12.84
CA LYS A 195 -22.94 14.51 14.19
C LYS A 195 -21.89 13.54 14.73
N VAL A 196 -20.61 13.87 14.49
CA VAL A 196 -19.49 12.99 14.84
C VAL A 196 -19.08 13.21 16.28
N THR A 197 -18.96 12.13 17.03
CA THR A 197 -18.32 12.08 18.36
C THR A 197 -17.10 11.16 18.26
N VAL A 198 -15.96 11.60 18.78
CA VAL A 198 -14.73 10.80 18.77
C VAL A 198 -14.35 10.45 20.21
N ALA A 199 -14.00 9.19 20.44
CA ALA A 199 -13.50 8.72 21.75
C ALA A 199 -12.04 8.28 21.63
N ALA A 200 -11.16 8.79 22.50
CA ALA A 200 -9.75 8.43 22.55
C ALA A 200 -9.29 8.24 24.02
N ARG A 201 -8.03 7.83 24.21
CA ARG A 201 -7.48 7.59 25.55
C ARG A 201 -6.44 8.61 25.99
N ARG A 202 -5.83 9.34 25.05
CA ARG A 202 -4.73 10.27 25.32
C ARG A 202 -5.25 11.72 25.40
N TYR A 203 -4.79 12.46 26.36
CA TYR A 203 -5.13 13.89 26.49
C TYR A 203 -4.68 14.72 25.27
N SER A 204 -3.55 14.35 24.63
CA SER A 204 -3.12 14.99 23.40
C SER A 204 -4.14 14.79 22.27
N ASP A 205 -4.82 13.64 22.21
CA ASP A 205 -5.85 13.41 21.21
C ASP A 205 -7.10 14.27 21.49
N PHE A 206 -7.47 14.47 22.78
CA PHE A 206 -8.58 15.37 23.15
C PHE A 206 -8.33 16.80 22.69
N ALA A 207 -7.13 17.34 22.93
CA ALA A 207 -6.79 18.69 22.48
C ALA A 207 -6.91 18.85 20.96
N TRP A 208 -6.50 17.81 20.19
CA TRP A 208 -6.71 17.80 18.75
C TRP A 208 -8.18 17.68 18.34
N MET A 209 -8.96 16.83 19.02
CA MET A 209 -10.40 16.67 18.75
C MET A 209 -11.15 17.98 18.97
N GLU A 210 -10.90 18.66 20.10
CA GLU A 210 -11.47 19.97 20.40
C GLU A 210 -11.11 21.02 19.36
N SER A 211 -9.84 21.08 18.92
CA SER A 211 -9.38 22.03 17.90
C SER A 211 -10.00 21.80 16.53
N LEU A 212 -10.45 20.55 16.26
CA LEU A 212 -11.10 20.14 15.01
C LEU A 212 -12.64 20.17 15.10
N GLY A 213 -13.20 20.48 16.26
CA GLY A 213 -14.65 20.60 16.47
C GLY A 213 -15.39 19.28 16.67
N TYR A 214 -14.72 18.25 17.22
CA TYR A 214 -15.32 16.95 17.56
C TYR A 214 -15.66 16.85 19.05
#